data_d0e48a449ee5c4dc0acde39f2ace3486
#
_entry.id   d0e48a449ee5c4dc0acde39f2ace3486
#
_cell.length_a   1.000
_cell.length_b   1.000
_cell.length_c   1.000
_cell.angle_alpha   90.00
_cell.angle_beta   90.00
_cell.angle_gamma   90.00
#
_symmetry.space_group_name_H-M   'P 1'
#
loop_
_entity.id
_entity.type
_entity.pdbx_description
1 polymer ?
#
loop_
_entity_poly.entity_id
_entity_poly.type
_entity_poly.pdbx_seq_one_letter_code
_entity_poly.pdbx_strand_id
1 'polypeptide(L)'
;SVYTAFFGLGTAASFFILGILKEYNLDWNYGFLIVASFQLFSGIPIILFSGPRIETKPYVRFSGILKILKSIYNVFKNKKAMPYIIGYGGHTYELFGYRAWTFACIVFLSSNYNVNLSNIFIANFLAVIGLTGIFSSIIGAQYCIGKNRPLIISYMGLICFFGSIVTAFSFWINLYLALLFIFIYNILIIMDSGSLTTGTVLNGSSEDRGSRLALHSIIGFFGGALGGPIVGLALDSFGGENSKLSWSVGFVALGLGSLLSSYVLKKNSKFNLK
;
A
#
# COMPACT_ATOMS: atom_id res chain seq x y z
N SER A 1 -11.42 2.45 7.56
CA SER A 1 -11.25 1.02 7.26
C SER A 1 -12.09 0.53 6.07
N VAL A 2 -13.40 0.85 5.99
CA VAL A 2 -14.22 0.44 4.82
C VAL A 2 -13.71 1.11 3.54
N TYR A 3 -13.38 2.39 3.55
CA TYR A 3 -12.83 3.09 2.37
C TYR A 3 -11.51 2.49 1.87
N THR A 4 -10.63 2.07 2.77
CA THR A 4 -9.38 1.41 2.37
C THR A 4 -9.61 0.03 1.75
N ALA A 5 -10.71 -0.64 2.09
CA ALA A 5 -11.10 -1.89 1.46
C ALA A 5 -11.45 -1.71 -0.03
N PHE A 6 -12.17 -0.65 -0.38
CA PHE A 6 -12.50 -0.34 -1.78
C PHE A 6 -11.27 -0.04 -2.65
N PHE A 7 -10.17 0.46 -2.06
CA PHE A 7 -8.92 0.62 -2.78
C PHE A 7 -8.35 -0.73 -3.26
N GLY A 8 -8.46 -1.78 -2.44
CA GLY A 8 -8.09 -3.15 -2.83
C GLY A 8 -8.96 -3.69 -3.97
N LEU A 9 -10.27 -3.41 -3.93
CA LEU A 9 -11.19 -3.80 -5.00
C LEU A 9 -10.84 -3.11 -6.33
N GLY A 10 -10.56 -1.79 -6.31
CA GLY A 10 -10.14 -1.04 -7.50
C GLY A 10 -8.84 -1.58 -8.10
N THR A 11 -7.86 -1.93 -7.25
CA THR A 11 -6.60 -2.54 -7.69
C THR A 11 -6.84 -3.91 -8.34
N ALA A 12 -7.65 -4.77 -7.72
CA ALA A 12 -7.99 -6.08 -8.27
C ALA A 12 -8.70 -5.96 -9.63
N ALA A 13 -9.67 -5.05 -9.74
CA ALA A 13 -10.37 -4.76 -10.99
C ALA A 13 -9.41 -4.28 -12.09
N SER A 14 -8.42 -3.43 -11.74
CA SER A 14 -7.43 -2.96 -12.70
C SER A 14 -6.57 -4.10 -13.26
N PHE A 15 -6.08 -5.00 -12.41
CA PHE A 15 -5.32 -6.17 -12.88
C PHE A 15 -6.18 -7.08 -13.76
N PHE A 16 -7.42 -7.34 -13.37
CA PHE A 16 -8.35 -8.16 -14.15
C PHE A 16 -8.62 -7.56 -15.55
N ILE A 17 -8.92 -6.26 -15.63
CA ILE A 17 -9.15 -5.56 -16.88
C ILE A 17 -7.91 -5.62 -17.78
N LEU A 18 -6.72 -5.32 -17.23
CA LEU A 18 -5.47 -5.36 -18.00
C LEU A 18 -5.14 -6.78 -18.48
N GLY A 19 -5.46 -7.81 -17.68
CA GLY A 19 -5.32 -9.21 -18.08
C GLY A 19 -6.17 -9.55 -19.29
N ILE A 20 -7.44 -9.14 -19.30
CA ILE A 20 -8.37 -9.33 -20.43
C ILE A 20 -7.86 -8.60 -21.68
N LEU A 21 -7.48 -7.33 -21.55
CA LEU A 21 -6.98 -6.54 -22.69
C LEU A 21 -5.76 -7.21 -23.33
N LYS A 22 -4.85 -7.71 -22.50
CA LYS A 22 -3.64 -8.40 -22.99
C LYS A 22 -3.98 -9.72 -23.69
N GLU A 23 -4.95 -10.46 -23.20
CA GLU A 23 -5.41 -11.73 -23.83
C GLU A 23 -5.98 -11.50 -25.22
N TYR A 24 -6.77 -10.43 -25.40
CA TYR A 24 -7.34 -10.06 -26.70
C TYR A 24 -6.40 -9.21 -27.57
N ASN A 25 -5.12 -9.05 -27.20
CA ASN A 25 -4.13 -8.22 -27.88
C ASN A 25 -4.60 -6.78 -28.14
N LEU A 26 -5.41 -6.24 -27.22
CA LEU A 26 -5.86 -4.85 -27.28
C LEU A 26 -4.78 -3.92 -26.78
N ASP A 27 -4.73 -2.70 -27.34
CA ASP A 27 -3.79 -1.67 -26.94
C ASP A 27 -4.02 -1.27 -25.46
N TRP A 28 -2.93 -1.04 -24.73
CA TRP A 28 -2.95 -0.59 -23.34
C TRP A 28 -3.76 0.69 -23.12
N ASN A 29 -3.89 1.55 -24.13
CA ASN A 29 -4.70 2.76 -24.09
C ASN A 29 -6.17 2.48 -23.73
N TYR A 30 -6.73 1.34 -24.14
CA TYR A 30 -8.09 0.94 -23.77
C TYR A 30 -8.23 0.74 -22.26
N GLY A 31 -7.18 0.32 -21.57
CA GLY A 31 -7.17 0.20 -20.11
C GLY A 31 -7.44 1.54 -19.43
N PHE A 32 -6.77 2.60 -19.88
CA PHE A 32 -7.00 3.95 -19.37
C PHE A 32 -8.39 4.47 -19.68
N LEU A 33 -8.90 4.23 -20.91
CA LEU A 33 -10.25 4.65 -21.30
C LEU A 33 -11.33 3.94 -20.45
N ILE A 34 -11.18 2.65 -20.19
CA ILE A 34 -12.10 1.88 -19.35
C ILE A 34 -12.09 2.42 -17.92
N VAL A 35 -10.91 2.60 -17.31
CA VAL A 35 -10.78 3.11 -15.95
C VAL A 35 -11.34 4.53 -15.84
N ALA A 36 -11.04 5.41 -16.80
CA ALA A 36 -11.57 6.77 -16.85
C ALA A 36 -13.11 6.76 -16.95
N SER A 37 -13.68 5.88 -17.77
CA SER A 37 -15.13 5.70 -17.90
C SER A 37 -15.76 5.28 -16.57
N PHE A 38 -15.20 4.29 -15.88
CA PHE A 38 -15.67 3.90 -14.55
C PHE A 38 -15.63 5.05 -13.55
N GLN A 39 -14.59 5.90 -13.62
CA GLN A 39 -14.46 7.04 -12.73
C GLN A 39 -15.53 8.10 -13.01
N LEU A 40 -15.84 8.38 -14.28
CA LEU A 40 -16.94 9.27 -14.66
C LEU A 40 -18.29 8.72 -14.20
N PHE A 41 -18.57 7.45 -14.47
CA PHE A 41 -19.82 6.81 -14.05
C PHE A 41 -19.98 6.75 -12.54
N SER A 42 -18.90 6.57 -11.77
CA SER A 42 -18.96 6.56 -10.30
C SER A 42 -19.34 7.93 -9.70
N GLY A 43 -19.14 9.02 -10.42
CA GLY A 43 -19.59 10.36 -10.05
C GLY A 43 -21.11 10.54 -10.12
N ILE A 44 -21.80 9.80 -10.99
CA ILE A 44 -23.25 9.92 -11.20
C ILE A 44 -24.05 9.63 -9.92
N PRO A 45 -23.85 8.49 -9.21
CA PRO A 45 -24.54 8.25 -7.95
C PRO A 45 -24.27 9.33 -6.89
N ILE A 46 -23.07 9.87 -6.84
CA ILE A 46 -22.74 10.95 -5.91
C ILE A 46 -23.57 12.20 -6.21
N ILE A 47 -23.71 12.56 -7.49
CA ILE A 47 -24.51 13.72 -7.91
C ILE A 47 -26.01 13.48 -7.63
N LEU A 48 -26.51 12.28 -7.92
CA LEU A 48 -27.95 11.95 -7.80
C LEU A 48 -28.40 11.75 -6.35
N PHE A 49 -27.52 11.16 -5.50
CA PHE A 49 -27.88 10.77 -4.14
C PHE A 49 -27.16 11.61 -3.07
N SER A 50 -26.36 12.61 -3.44
CA SER A 50 -25.85 13.56 -2.46
C SER A 50 -27.03 14.36 -1.89
N GLY A 51 -27.28 14.20 -0.59
CA GLY A 51 -28.31 14.95 0.12
C GLY A 51 -28.10 16.48 0.08
N PRO A 52 -29.02 17.26 0.64
CA PRO A 52 -28.91 18.72 0.64
C PRO A 52 -27.54 19.13 1.17
N ARG A 53 -26.91 20.10 0.48
CA ARG A 53 -25.63 20.64 0.92
C ARG A 53 -25.77 21.09 2.37
N ILE A 54 -25.02 20.47 3.27
CA ILE A 54 -24.79 21.05 4.60
C ILE A 54 -24.14 22.40 4.32
N GLU A 55 -24.78 23.49 4.75
CA GLU A 55 -24.22 24.84 4.64
C GLU A 55 -22.85 24.83 5.32
N THR A 56 -21.80 24.66 4.52
CA THR A 56 -20.43 24.81 4.98
C THR A 56 -20.17 26.29 5.12
N LYS A 57 -19.71 26.73 6.30
CA LYS A 57 -19.25 28.09 6.53
C LYS A 57 -18.37 28.58 5.36
N PRO A 58 -18.45 29.86 4.99
CA PRO A 58 -17.97 30.37 3.71
C PRO A 58 -16.49 30.09 3.47
N TYR A 59 -16.21 29.87 2.21
CA TYR A 59 -14.94 29.60 1.54
C TYR A 59 -13.71 30.20 2.23
N VAL A 60 -12.71 29.37 2.41
CA VAL A 60 -11.42 29.73 3.02
C VAL A 60 -10.75 30.83 2.17
N ARG A 61 -10.70 32.07 2.65
CA ARG A 61 -9.89 33.16 2.10
C ARG A 61 -8.40 32.74 2.11
N PHE A 62 -7.56 33.41 1.30
CA PHE A 62 -6.11 33.15 1.23
C PHE A 62 -5.43 33.06 2.62
N SER A 63 -5.94 33.81 3.62
CA SER A 63 -5.58 33.66 5.04
C SER A 63 -5.82 32.26 5.62
N GLY A 64 -6.66 31.44 4.99
CA GLY A 64 -6.95 30.08 5.42
C GLY A 64 -5.90 29.08 4.96
N ILE A 65 -5.22 29.30 3.83
CA ILE A 65 -4.12 28.42 3.39
C ILE A 65 -2.99 28.46 4.41
N LEU A 66 -2.62 29.62 4.89
CA LEU A 66 -1.61 29.78 5.96
C LEU A 66 -2.02 29.06 7.26
N LYS A 67 -3.32 29.08 7.61
CA LYS A 67 -3.84 28.31 8.75
C LYS A 67 -3.72 26.81 8.53
N ILE A 68 -4.03 26.31 7.32
CA ILE A 68 -3.88 24.91 6.95
C ILE A 68 -2.40 24.47 7.04
N LEU A 69 -1.49 25.23 6.43
CA LEU A 69 -0.06 24.97 6.50
C LEU A 69 0.47 24.96 7.94
N LYS A 70 0.03 25.93 8.75
CA LYS A 70 0.37 26.00 10.18
C LYS A 70 -0.20 24.79 10.94
N SER A 71 -1.41 24.37 10.61
CA SER A 71 -2.02 23.19 11.23
C SER A 71 -1.26 21.91 10.85
N ILE A 72 -0.88 21.73 9.58
CA ILE A 72 -0.04 20.62 9.12
C ILE A 72 1.32 20.65 9.84
N TYR A 73 1.94 21.83 9.93
CA TYR A 73 3.20 21.99 10.66
C TYR A 73 3.08 21.58 12.14
N ASN A 74 1.98 21.91 12.79
CA ASN A 74 1.73 21.51 14.18
C ASN A 74 1.59 19.98 14.32
N VAL A 75 1.09 19.28 13.28
CA VAL A 75 1.02 17.81 13.28
C VAL A 75 2.41 17.17 13.34
N PHE A 76 3.44 17.76 12.71
CA PHE A 76 4.82 17.28 12.83
C PHE A 76 5.33 17.27 14.28
N LYS A 77 4.80 18.14 15.13
CA LYS A 77 5.13 18.18 16.56
C LYS A 77 4.36 17.17 17.40
N ASN A 78 3.33 16.54 16.83
CA ASN A 78 2.52 15.55 17.52
C ASN A 78 3.25 14.20 17.62
N LYS A 79 3.98 14.00 18.72
CA LYS A 79 4.78 12.80 18.98
C LYS A 79 3.97 11.51 19.03
N LYS A 80 2.63 11.58 19.22
CA LYS A 80 1.75 10.40 19.28
C LYS A 80 1.25 10.00 17.88
N ALA A 81 0.96 10.97 16.99
CA ALA A 81 0.45 10.71 15.64
C ALA A 81 1.59 10.44 14.62
N MET A 82 2.73 11.16 14.75
CA MET A 82 3.84 11.06 13.78
C MET A 82 4.38 9.65 13.53
N PRO A 83 4.55 8.79 14.54
CA PRO A 83 4.99 7.41 14.28
C PRO A 83 4.06 6.62 13.36
N TYR A 84 2.75 6.83 13.46
CA TYR A 84 1.78 6.20 12.56
C TYR A 84 1.84 6.79 11.15
N ILE A 85 2.08 8.10 11.04
CA ILE A 85 2.23 8.79 9.74
C ILE A 85 3.50 8.33 9.03
N ILE A 86 4.63 8.25 9.73
CA ILE A 86 5.89 7.76 9.17
C ILE A 86 5.78 6.27 8.84
N GLY A 87 5.18 5.47 9.74
CA GLY A 87 4.91 4.05 9.49
C GLY A 87 4.09 3.83 8.23
N TYR A 88 3.09 4.69 7.99
CA TYR A 88 2.30 4.63 6.76
C TYR A 88 3.11 4.97 5.50
N GLY A 89 4.06 5.89 5.60
CA GLY A 89 5.02 6.14 4.51
C GLY A 89 5.84 4.88 4.16
N GLY A 90 6.33 4.16 5.17
CA GLY A 90 7.01 2.88 4.99
C GLY A 90 6.10 1.80 4.40
N HIS A 91 4.86 1.69 4.90
CA HIS A 91 3.85 0.78 4.36
C HIS A 91 3.55 1.03 2.88
N THR A 92 3.31 2.28 2.49
CA THR A 92 2.98 2.61 1.09
C THR A 92 4.18 2.49 0.15
N TYR A 93 5.40 2.78 0.63
CA TYR A 93 6.64 2.49 -0.08
C TYR A 93 6.71 1.02 -0.49
N GLU A 94 6.51 0.12 0.46
CA GLU A 94 6.53 -1.33 0.24
C GLU A 94 5.36 -1.77 -0.67
N LEU A 95 4.15 -1.33 -0.38
CA LEU A 95 2.94 -1.70 -1.12
C LEU A 95 2.99 -1.30 -2.59
N PHE A 96 3.38 -0.06 -2.89
CA PHE A 96 3.38 0.43 -4.26
C PHE A 96 4.56 -0.13 -5.06
N GLY A 97 5.73 -0.30 -4.44
CA GLY A 97 6.85 -1.01 -5.06
C GLY A 97 6.51 -2.46 -5.38
N TYR A 98 5.90 -3.17 -4.44
CA TYR A 98 5.40 -4.52 -4.64
C TYR A 98 4.41 -4.58 -5.82
N ARG A 99 3.40 -3.73 -5.86
CA ARG A 99 2.39 -3.72 -6.93
C ARG A 99 2.98 -3.37 -8.29
N ALA A 100 3.94 -2.47 -8.35
CA ALA A 100 4.58 -2.05 -9.60
C ALA A 100 5.36 -3.19 -10.26
N TRP A 101 6.00 -4.05 -9.47
CA TRP A 101 6.99 -4.99 -10.00
C TRP A 101 6.59 -6.47 -9.92
N THR A 102 5.57 -6.83 -9.14
CA THR A 102 5.23 -8.25 -8.93
C THR A 102 4.81 -8.94 -10.23
N PHE A 103 4.09 -8.27 -11.15
CA PHE A 103 3.73 -8.85 -12.43
C PHE A 103 4.99 -9.24 -13.23
N ALA A 104 5.91 -8.30 -13.41
CA ALA A 104 7.17 -8.52 -14.13
C ALA A 104 8.03 -9.59 -13.46
N CYS A 105 8.10 -9.60 -12.13
CA CYS A 105 8.79 -10.63 -11.36
C CYS A 105 8.23 -12.03 -11.63
N ILE A 106 6.92 -12.20 -11.65
CA ILE A 106 6.28 -13.50 -11.93
C ILE A 106 6.54 -13.94 -13.38
N VAL A 107 6.51 -13.01 -14.35
CA VAL A 107 6.87 -13.29 -15.75
C VAL A 107 8.30 -13.79 -15.85
N PHE A 108 9.24 -13.10 -15.19
CA PHE A 108 10.62 -13.54 -15.14
C PHE A 108 10.79 -14.94 -14.51
N LEU A 109 10.17 -15.18 -13.36
CA LEU A 109 10.23 -16.47 -12.67
C LEU A 109 9.61 -17.60 -13.52
N SER A 110 8.49 -17.33 -14.17
CA SER A 110 7.84 -18.26 -15.10
C SER A 110 8.80 -18.70 -16.22
N SER A 111 9.44 -17.74 -16.89
CA SER A 111 10.44 -17.99 -17.92
C SER A 111 11.66 -18.70 -17.35
N ASN A 112 12.20 -18.28 -16.22
CA ASN A 112 13.39 -18.85 -15.60
C ASN A 112 13.23 -20.32 -15.18
N TYR A 113 11.99 -20.73 -14.82
CA TYR A 113 11.67 -22.11 -14.46
C TYR A 113 11.08 -22.92 -15.64
N ASN A 114 11.08 -22.37 -16.86
CA ASN A 114 10.52 -23.00 -18.06
C ASN A 114 9.04 -23.42 -17.88
N VAL A 115 8.28 -22.63 -17.11
CA VAL A 115 6.84 -22.82 -16.92
C VAL A 115 6.11 -21.71 -17.66
N ASN A 116 5.32 -22.05 -18.67
CA ASN A 116 4.61 -21.03 -19.46
C ASN A 116 3.31 -20.61 -18.76
N LEU A 117 3.39 -19.62 -17.88
CA LEU A 117 2.21 -18.97 -17.31
C LEU A 117 1.67 -17.93 -18.28
N SER A 118 0.37 -17.99 -18.61
CA SER A 118 -0.27 -16.96 -19.42
C SER A 118 -0.36 -15.63 -18.67
N ASN A 119 -0.32 -14.52 -19.41
CA ASN A 119 -0.47 -13.18 -18.81
C ASN A 119 -1.81 -13.02 -18.07
N ILE A 120 -2.89 -13.65 -18.59
CA ILE A 120 -4.19 -13.62 -17.92
C ILE A 120 -4.18 -14.40 -16.60
N PHE A 121 -3.45 -15.50 -16.52
CA PHE A 121 -3.26 -16.22 -15.25
C PHE A 121 -2.57 -15.34 -14.23
N ILE A 122 -1.47 -14.68 -14.61
CA ILE A 122 -0.71 -13.79 -13.71
C ILE A 122 -1.59 -12.61 -13.27
N ALA A 123 -2.31 -11.99 -14.18
CA ALA A 123 -3.21 -10.87 -13.88
C ALA A 123 -4.33 -11.29 -12.91
N ASN A 124 -4.96 -12.44 -13.14
CA ASN A 124 -6.00 -12.98 -12.25
C ASN A 124 -5.43 -13.35 -10.87
N PHE A 125 -4.24 -13.92 -10.82
CA PHE A 125 -3.54 -14.20 -9.57
C PHE A 125 -3.31 -12.91 -8.76
N LEU A 126 -2.87 -11.83 -9.40
CA LEU A 126 -2.69 -10.52 -8.76
C LEU A 126 -4.02 -9.87 -8.36
N ALA A 127 -5.09 -10.09 -9.13
CA ALA A 127 -6.43 -9.64 -8.76
C ALA A 127 -6.91 -10.33 -7.47
N VAL A 128 -6.74 -11.64 -7.37
CA VAL A 128 -7.06 -12.43 -6.16
C VAL A 128 -6.23 -11.95 -4.97
N ILE A 129 -4.93 -11.75 -5.16
CA ILE A 129 -4.03 -11.16 -4.16
C ILE A 129 -4.56 -9.80 -3.68
N GLY A 130 -4.97 -8.93 -4.59
CA GLY A 130 -5.55 -7.62 -4.27
C GLY A 130 -6.80 -7.72 -3.39
N LEU A 131 -7.69 -8.67 -3.70
CA LEU A 131 -8.91 -8.92 -2.92
C LEU A 131 -8.61 -9.42 -1.50
N THR A 132 -7.64 -10.32 -1.34
CA THR A 132 -7.27 -10.82 0.00
C THR A 132 -6.72 -9.74 0.91
N GLY A 133 -6.11 -8.70 0.35
CA GLY A 133 -5.65 -7.54 1.09
C GLY A 133 -6.77 -6.83 1.86
N ILE A 134 -8.00 -6.84 1.35
CA ILE A 134 -9.18 -6.27 2.03
C ILE A 134 -9.36 -6.94 3.39
N PHE A 135 -9.41 -8.26 3.39
CA PHE A 135 -9.60 -9.06 4.61
C PHE A 135 -8.41 -8.89 5.56
N SER A 136 -7.18 -8.90 5.03
CA SER A 136 -5.97 -8.71 5.82
C SER A 136 -5.98 -7.37 6.57
N SER A 137 -6.32 -6.27 5.90
CA SER A 137 -6.42 -4.94 6.52
C SER A 137 -7.46 -4.88 7.63
N ILE A 138 -8.64 -5.50 7.42
CA ILE A 138 -9.71 -5.53 8.41
C ILE A 138 -9.28 -6.35 9.63
N ILE A 139 -8.75 -7.56 9.43
CA ILE A 139 -8.29 -8.45 10.49
C ILE A 139 -7.19 -7.77 11.31
N GLY A 140 -6.19 -7.18 10.64
CA GLY A 140 -5.11 -6.47 11.32
C GLY A 140 -5.59 -5.27 12.14
N ALA A 141 -6.57 -4.51 11.62
CA ALA A 141 -7.16 -3.41 12.35
C ALA A 141 -7.95 -3.88 13.58
N GLN A 142 -8.74 -4.94 13.44
CA GLN A 142 -9.51 -5.53 14.54
C GLN A 142 -8.59 -6.10 15.64
N TYR A 143 -7.51 -6.75 15.24
CA TYR A 143 -6.56 -7.32 16.19
C TYR A 143 -5.90 -6.27 17.11
N CYS A 144 -5.86 -5.01 16.67
CA CYS A 144 -5.31 -3.89 17.45
C CYS A 144 -6.33 -3.25 18.43
N ILE A 145 -7.61 -3.62 18.38
CA ILE A 145 -8.65 -3.02 19.26
C ILE A 145 -8.42 -3.48 20.70
N GLY A 146 -8.43 -2.53 21.63
CA GLY A 146 -8.25 -2.80 23.07
C GLY A 146 -6.84 -3.22 23.47
N LYS A 147 -5.86 -3.15 22.56
CA LYS A 147 -4.47 -3.56 22.80
C LYS A 147 -3.49 -2.40 22.56
N ASN A 148 -2.22 -2.63 22.90
CA ASN A 148 -1.14 -1.69 22.58
C ASN A 148 -0.90 -1.65 21.06
N ARG A 149 -1.69 -0.82 20.35
CA ARG A 149 -1.66 -0.71 18.88
C ARG A 149 -0.28 -0.48 18.29
N PRO A 150 0.54 0.48 18.77
CA PRO A 150 1.86 0.70 18.18
C PRO A 150 2.78 -0.51 18.33
N LEU A 151 2.69 -1.24 19.44
CA LEU A 151 3.47 -2.46 19.65
C LEU A 151 3.06 -3.58 18.68
N ILE A 152 1.76 -3.77 18.49
CA ILE A 152 1.24 -4.78 17.56
C ILE A 152 1.65 -4.48 16.12
N ILE A 153 1.49 -3.22 15.67
CA ILE A 153 1.91 -2.82 14.32
C ILE A 153 3.43 -3.01 14.17
N SER A 154 4.21 -2.72 15.21
CA SER A 154 5.65 -2.99 15.19
C SER A 154 5.97 -4.47 14.94
N TYR A 155 5.26 -5.40 15.57
CA TYR A 155 5.43 -6.82 15.29
C TYR A 155 4.95 -7.22 13.89
N MET A 156 3.82 -6.67 13.43
CA MET A 156 3.35 -6.86 12.04
C MET A 156 4.43 -6.42 11.04
N GLY A 157 5.04 -5.26 11.25
CA GLY A 157 6.13 -4.75 10.40
C GLY A 157 7.38 -5.65 10.43
N LEU A 158 7.77 -6.19 11.58
CA LEU A 158 8.88 -7.16 11.66
C LEU A 158 8.56 -8.44 10.90
N ILE A 159 7.36 -9.00 11.09
CA ILE A 159 6.93 -10.22 10.38
C ILE A 159 6.89 -9.96 8.87
N CYS A 160 6.42 -8.78 8.44
CA CYS A 160 6.39 -8.38 7.04
C CYS A 160 7.81 -8.28 6.46
N PHE A 161 8.75 -7.65 7.16
CA PHE A 161 10.15 -7.58 6.74
C PHE A 161 10.76 -8.99 6.56
N PHE A 162 10.58 -9.88 7.52
CA PHE A 162 11.03 -11.27 7.36
C PHE A 162 10.29 -11.99 6.22
N GLY A 163 9.01 -11.66 6.00
CA GLY A 163 8.23 -12.12 4.86
C GLY A 163 8.85 -11.74 3.52
N SER A 164 9.40 -10.52 3.40
CA SER A 164 10.11 -10.10 2.18
C SER A 164 11.36 -10.93 1.90
N ILE A 165 12.13 -11.25 2.96
CA ILE A 165 13.33 -12.08 2.86
C ILE A 165 12.96 -13.52 2.45
N VAL A 166 11.93 -14.10 3.07
CA VAL A 166 11.47 -15.46 2.73
C VAL A 166 10.94 -15.52 1.30
N THR A 167 10.22 -14.47 0.86
CA THR A 167 9.76 -14.34 -0.52
C THR A 167 10.94 -14.30 -1.49
N ALA A 168 11.93 -13.46 -1.24
CA ALA A 168 13.14 -13.37 -2.06
C ALA A 168 13.89 -14.72 -2.11
N PHE A 169 14.00 -15.42 -0.99
CA PHE A 169 14.63 -16.73 -0.94
C PHE A 169 13.85 -17.79 -1.73
N SER A 170 12.51 -17.73 -1.73
CA SER A 170 11.67 -18.67 -2.48
C SER A 170 11.91 -18.62 -3.99
N PHE A 171 12.38 -17.49 -4.54
CA PHE A 171 12.73 -17.33 -5.96
C PHE A 171 13.86 -18.28 -6.40
N TRP A 172 14.62 -18.84 -5.47
CA TRP A 172 15.73 -19.76 -5.74
C TRP A 172 15.32 -21.22 -5.65
N ILE A 173 14.14 -21.53 -5.14
CA ILE A 173 13.68 -22.91 -4.91
C ILE A 173 12.84 -23.42 -6.07
N ASN A 174 11.65 -22.88 -6.28
CA ASN A 174 10.78 -23.18 -7.42
C ASN A 174 9.69 -22.11 -7.60
N LEU A 175 9.04 -22.11 -8.77
CA LEU A 175 8.00 -21.15 -9.12
C LEU A 175 6.78 -21.18 -8.19
N TYR A 176 6.28 -22.38 -7.83
CA TYR A 176 5.05 -22.50 -7.04
C TYR A 176 5.24 -21.98 -5.63
N LEU A 177 6.41 -22.24 -5.06
CA LEU A 177 6.79 -21.71 -3.74
C LEU A 177 6.96 -20.19 -3.79
N ALA A 178 7.54 -19.67 -4.87
CA ALA A 178 7.63 -18.22 -5.10
C ALA A 178 6.25 -17.58 -5.18
N LEU A 179 5.31 -18.12 -5.94
CA LEU A 179 3.92 -17.64 -6.01
C LEU A 179 3.23 -17.68 -4.64
N LEU A 180 3.42 -18.76 -3.88
CA LEU A 180 2.86 -18.86 -2.52
C LEU A 180 3.39 -17.76 -1.61
N PHE A 181 4.70 -17.51 -1.59
CA PHE A 181 5.27 -16.49 -0.73
C PHE A 181 5.02 -15.08 -1.23
N ILE A 182 4.91 -14.84 -2.52
CA ILE A 182 4.40 -13.59 -3.09
C ILE A 182 2.97 -13.31 -2.56
N PHE A 183 2.11 -14.31 -2.56
CA PHE A 183 0.75 -14.21 -2.04
C PHE A 183 0.73 -13.89 -0.52
N ILE A 184 1.49 -14.64 0.27
CA ILE A 184 1.60 -14.42 1.73
C ILE A 184 2.18 -13.04 2.03
N TYR A 185 3.19 -12.61 1.29
CA TYR A 185 3.82 -11.31 1.49
C TYR A 185 2.84 -10.16 1.27
N ASN A 186 1.96 -10.22 0.26
CA ASN A 186 0.90 -9.23 0.10
C ASN A 186 -0.03 -9.15 1.32
N ILE A 187 -0.41 -10.29 1.90
CA ILE A 187 -1.22 -10.33 3.13
C ILE A 187 -0.49 -9.59 4.26
N LEU A 188 0.80 -9.85 4.43
CA LEU A 188 1.62 -9.23 5.47
C LEU A 188 1.77 -7.73 5.26
N ILE A 189 2.03 -7.27 4.01
CA ILE A 189 2.12 -5.84 3.66
C ILE A 189 0.85 -5.09 4.08
N ILE A 190 -0.32 -5.63 3.77
CA ILE A 190 -1.58 -4.88 3.94
C ILE A 190 -2.13 -4.95 5.36
N MET A 191 -1.65 -5.88 6.19
CA MET A 191 -2.20 -6.16 7.51
C MET A 191 -2.19 -4.94 8.46
N ASP A 192 -1.21 -4.07 8.38
CA ASP A 192 -1.07 -2.90 9.27
C ASP A 192 -1.80 -1.64 8.78
N SER A 193 -2.22 -1.60 7.51
CA SER A 193 -2.79 -0.43 6.82
C SER A 193 -3.92 0.25 7.59
N GLY A 194 -4.96 -0.51 7.95
CA GLY A 194 -6.11 0.00 8.69
C GLY A 194 -5.74 0.50 10.09
N SER A 195 -4.77 -0.14 10.74
CA SER A 195 -4.28 0.22 12.06
C SER A 195 -3.43 1.48 12.07
N LEU A 196 -2.61 1.70 11.04
CA LEU A 196 -1.82 2.92 10.84
C LEU A 196 -2.73 4.14 10.65
N THR A 197 -3.71 4.03 9.75
CA THR A 197 -4.69 5.11 9.52
C THR A 197 -5.51 5.41 10.78
N THR A 198 -6.00 4.38 11.47
CA THR A 198 -6.75 4.54 12.72
C THR A 198 -5.88 5.19 13.80
N GLY A 199 -4.62 4.77 13.93
CA GLY A 199 -3.67 5.36 14.87
C GLY A 199 -3.43 6.85 14.59
N THR A 200 -3.30 7.24 13.32
CA THR A 200 -3.22 8.65 12.92
C THR A 200 -4.45 9.45 13.34
N VAL A 201 -5.65 8.89 13.13
CA VAL A 201 -6.92 9.58 13.45
C VAL A 201 -7.14 9.74 14.94
N LEU A 202 -6.81 8.71 15.75
CA LEU A 202 -7.10 8.70 17.19
C LEU A 202 -6.12 9.52 18.03
N ASN A 203 -4.94 9.86 17.51
CA ASN A 203 -3.87 10.53 18.28
C ASN A 203 -3.83 12.04 18.05
N GLY A 204 -4.91 12.75 18.40
CA GLY A 204 -4.99 14.21 18.36
C GLY A 204 -6.42 14.70 18.52
N SER A 205 -6.63 16.03 18.45
CA SER A 205 -7.95 16.64 18.60
C SER A 205 -8.83 16.44 17.35
N SER A 206 -10.13 16.66 17.48
CA SER A 206 -11.07 16.67 16.34
C SER A 206 -10.75 17.80 15.35
N GLU A 207 -10.24 18.92 15.84
CA GLU A 207 -9.96 20.13 15.05
C GLU A 207 -8.79 19.93 14.07
N ASP A 208 -7.76 19.19 14.44
CA ASP A 208 -6.58 18.96 13.59
C ASP A 208 -6.64 17.62 12.81
N ARG A 209 -7.78 16.89 12.90
CA ARG A 209 -7.98 15.61 12.23
C ARG A 209 -7.73 15.68 10.72
N GLY A 210 -8.26 16.73 10.05
CA GLY A 210 -8.06 16.93 8.61
C GLY A 210 -6.59 17.12 8.26
N SER A 211 -5.86 17.90 9.05
CA SER A 211 -4.43 18.15 8.83
C SER A 211 -3.58 16.91 9.11
N ARG A 212 -3.96 16.06 10.09
CA ARG A 212 -3.30 14.76 10.31
C ARG A 212 -3.50 13.82 9.13
N LEU A 213 -4.72 13.72 8.60
CA LEU A 213 -5.00 12.89 7.43
C LEU A 213 -4.32 13.44 6.17
N ALA A 214 -4.24 14.76 6.01
CA ALA A 214 -3.51 15.38 4.91
C ALA A 214 -2.02 15.01 4.97
N LEU A 215 -1.38 15.18 6.13
CA LEU A 215 0.04 14.81 6.30
C LEU A 215 0.27 13.30 6.13
N HIS A 216 -0.64 12.47 6.64
CA HIS A 216 -0.63 11.02 6.44
C HIS A 216 -0.65 10.65 4.94
N SER A 217 -1.50 11.31 4.15
CA SER A 217 -1.55 11.10 2.71
C SER A 217 -0.29 11.60 2.00
N ILE A 218 0.23 12.78 2.37
CA ILE A 218 1.45 13.36 1.77
C ILE A 218 2.62 12.40 1.99
N ILE A 219 2.87 12.00 3.24
CA ILE A 219 3.98 11.08 3.57
C ILE A 219 3.75 9.70 2.95
N GLY A 220 2.50 9.22 2.94
CA GLY A 220 2.14 7.96 2.30
C GLY A 220 2.44 7.97 0.82
N PHE A 221 1.92 8.92 0.06
CA PHE A 221 2.16 8.98 -1.39
C PHE A 221 3.62 9.26 -1.75
N PHE A 222 4.34 10.03 -0.91
CA PHE A 222 5.78 10.20 -1.08
C PHE A 222 6.52 8.88 -0.91
N GLY A 223 6.20 8.10 0.13
CA GLY A 223 6.74 6.75 0.30
C GLY A 223 6.41 5.87 -0.91
N GLY A 224 5.14 5.85 -1.35
CA GLY A 224 4.71 5.08 -2.51
C GLY A 224 5.44 5.43 -3.80
N ALA A 225 5.75 6.71 -4.01
CA ALA A 225 6.52 7.17 -5.18
C ALA A 225 7.98 6.65 -5.20
N LEU A 226 8.55 6.31 -4.05
CA LEU A 226 9.92 5.79 -3.93
C LEU A 226 10.01 4.27 -4.14
N GLY A 227 8.94 3.51 -3.84
CA GLY A 227 8.98 2.06 -3.84
C GLY A 227 9.32 1.46 -5.21
N GLY A 228 8.68 1.94 -6.28
CA GLY A 228 8.93 1.47 -7.64
C GLY A 228 10.38 1.72 -8.10
N PRO A 229 10.89 2.96 -8.05
CA PRO A 229 12.26 3.29 -8.41
C PRO A 229 13.34 2.50 -7.66
N ILE A 230 13.13 2.19 -6.38
CA ILE A 230 14.11 1.42 -5.60
C ILE A 230 14.25 -0.02 -6.12
N VAL A 231 13.16 -0.66 -6.52
CA VAL A 231 13.25 -1.98 -7.17
C VAL A 231 13.94 -1.87 -8.52
N GLY A 232 13.64 -0.84 -9.33
CA GLY A 232 14.34 -0.57 -10.58
C GLY A 232 15.86 -0.42 -10.38
N LEU A 233 16.28 0.37 -9.40
CA LEU A 233 17.69 0.51 -9.04
C LEU A 233 18.32 -0.82 -8.61
N ALA A 234 17.59 -1.66 -7.87
CA ALA A 234 18.08 -2.99 -7.52
C ALA A 234 18.26 -3.87 -8.76
N LEU A 235 17.32 -3.82 -9.70
CA LEU A 235 17.45 -4.55 -10.97
C LEU A 235 18.69 -4.09 -11.73
N ASP A 236 18.87 -2.80 -11.93
CA ASP A 236 20.00 -2.23 -12.66
C ASP A 236 21.36 -2.56 -12.00
N SER A 237 21.40 -2.56 -10.66
CA SER A 237 22.65 -2.72 -9.90
C SER A 237 23.11 -4.17 -9.73
N PHE A 238 22.19 -5.15 -9.77
CA PHE A 238 22.48 -6.55 -9.41
C PHE A 238 22.29 -7.56 -10.55
N GLY A 239 22.41 -7.11 -11.81
CA GLY A 239 22.47 -8.00 -12.98
C GLY A 239 21.25 -7.97 -13.89
N GLY A 240 20.40 -6.94 -13.78
CA GLY A 240 19.27 -6.71 -14.66
C GLY A 240 18.05 -7.56 -14.36
N GLU A 241 17.03 -7.42 -15.19
CA GLU A 241 15.73 -8.09 -15.05
C GLU A 241 15.80 -9.62 -15.23
N ASN A 242 16.89 -10.12 -15.83
CA ASN A 242 17.11 -11.56 -16.05
C ASN A 242 17.87 -12.24 -14.88
N SER A 243 18.13 -11.54 -13.80
CA SER A 243 18.87 -12.05 -12.64
C SER A 243 17.95 -12.32 -11.44
N LYS A 244 17.96 -13.55 -10.92
CA LYS A 244 17.28 -13.86 -9.65
C LYS A 244 17.77 -13.00 -8.50
N LEU A 245 19.06 -12.68 -8.48
CA LEU A 245 19.65 -11.85 -7.41
C LEU A 245 19.03 -10.46 -7.39
N SER A 246 18.89 -9.82 -8.56
CA SER A 246 18.29 -8.48 -8.67
C SER A 246 16.87 -8.46 -8.12
N TRP A 247 16.03 -9.41 -8.52
CA TRP A 247 14.66 -9.53 -7.99
C TRP A 247 14.65 -9.80 -6.49
N SER A 248 15.54 -10.66 -5.99
CA SER A 248 15.65 -10.95 -4.56
C SER A 248 16.04 -9.70 -3.79
N VAL A 249 17.03 -8.94 -4.25
CA VAL A 249 17.45 -7.68 -3.62
C VAL A 249 16.33 -6.65 -3.66
N GLY A 250 15.63 -6.52 -4.79
CA GLY A 250 14.49 -5.62 -4.95
C GLY A 250 13.39 -5.91 -3.93
N PHE A 251 12.99 -7.16 -3.75
CA PHE A 251 11.96 -7.54 -2.80
C PHE A 251 12.40 -7.35 -1.33
N VAL A 252 13.66 -7.65 -1.00
CA VAL A 252 14.19 -7.36 0.34
C VAL A 252 14.26 -5.86 0.60
N ALA A 253 14.65 -5.06 -0.40
CA ALA A 253 14.68 -3.60 -0.28
C ALA A 253 13.28 -3.02 -0.01
N LEU A 254 12.21 -3.59 -0.58
CA LEU A 254 10.84 -3.21 -0.26
C LEU A 254 10.52 -3.43 1.22
N GLY A 255 10.96 -4.54 1.81
CA GLY A 255 10.76 -4.85 3.23
C GLY A 255 11.37 -3.83 4.19
N LEU A 256 12.30 -2.98 3.74
CA LEU A 256 12.81 -1.89 4.56
C LEU A 256 11.73 -0.89 4.97
N GLY A 257 10.64 -0.78 4.19
CA GLY A 257 9.47 0.03 4.54
C GLY A 257 8.78 -0.45 5.81
N SER A 258 8.50 -1.74 5.91
CA SER A 258 7.90 -2.34 7.10
C SER A 258 8.87 -2.38 8.29
N LEU A 259 10.16 -2.51 8.04
CA LEU A 259 11.18 -2.40 9.09
C LEU A 259 11.21 -0.98 9.69
N LEU A 260 11.13 0.07 8.86
CA LEU A 260 11.00 1.45 9.31
C LEU A 260 9.72 1.65 10.13
N SER A 261 8.58 1.16 9.63
CA SER A 261 7.29 1.20 10.36
C SER A 261 7.42 0.54 11.73
N SER A 262 8.01 -0.66 11.77
CA SER A 262 8.26 -1.39 13.01
C SER A 262 9.09 -0.60 14.01
N TYR A 263 10.20 -0.02 13.56
CA TYR A 263 11.13 0.73 14.42
C TYR A 263 10.47 1.95 15.05
N VAL A 264 9.81 2.79 14.25
CA VAL A 264 9.21 4.04 14.75
C VAL A 264 8.06 3.77 15.72
N LEU A 265 7.26 2.72 15.45
CA LEU A 265 6.12 2.36 16.30
C LEU A 265 6.53 1.65 17.57
N LYS A 266 7.58 0.81 17.56
CA LYS A 266 8.15 0.20 18.75
C LYS A 266 8.65 1.27 19.73
N LYS A 267 9.31 2.30 19.23
CA LYS A 267 9.76 3.43 20.05
C LYS A 267 8.57 4.16 20.69
N ASN A 268 7.46 4.31 19.94
CA ASN A 268 6.25 4.98 20.42
C ASN A 268 5.43 4.14 21.40
N SER A 269 5.53 2.81 21.36
CA SER A 269 4.76 1.92 22.23
C SER A 269 5.04 2.14 23.72
N LYS A 270 6.25 2.61 24.06
CA LYS A 270 6.65 2.93 25.42
C LYS A 270 5.97 4.19 26.00
N PHE A 271 5.46 5.08 25.13
CA PHE A 271 4.76 6.30 25.57
C PHE A 271 3.26 6.07 25.84
N ASN A 272 2.69 4.97 25.37
CA ASN A 272 1.28 4.64 25.55
C ASN A 272 1.00 3.74 26.77
N LEU A 273 2.02 3.39 27.54
CA LEU A 273 1.92 2.61 28.79
C LEU A 273 1.85 3.50 30.04
N LYS A 274 1.80 4.82 29.87
CA LYS A 274 1.53 5.80 30.90
C LYS A 274 0.18 6.49 30.61
#